data_96a610d743350f4eb554656e17f28b14
#
_entry.id   96a610d743350f4eb554656e17f28b14
#
_cell.length_a   1.000
_cell.length_b   1.000
_cell.length_c   1.000
_cell.angle_alpha   90.00
_cell.angle_beta   90.00
_cell.angle_gamma   90.00
#
_symmetry.space_group_name_H-M   'P 1'
#
loop_
_entity.id
_entity.type
_entity.pdbx_description
1 polymer ?
#
loop_
_entity_poly.entity_id
_entity_poly.type
_entity_poly.pdbx_seq_one_letter_code
_entity_poly.pdbx_strand_id
1 'polypeptide(L)'
;MAPARSGLALDTLRMAFDTLRAHRLRSALTVFGVVIGVLVVVVVSSILTGMRRNIVQAVEEYGTSNIFAFHLTTGPQLGPRDRAEFRRKPLRPEDGAAVKELAPSVEDVAHCAFLWLDDRSIAHGGEKYSRASLQAVSANYADVTNLSLREGRFLTESDDEHRRPVLVVGHNVAEALFGALGSAAGREVRFAGRPFRVVGVLEKRKGGFMGENEDDNIVFMPYRTGRIVAPRASDWVLLVIRARSGELPLALDQAEDVLRRRRGVRANEPSNFDLSTADRIIQQFDGITAAIGLVAIAISSVSLLVGGIGVMNIMLVSVTERTQEIGVRKALGARRGDIVRQFLVEAMALTLSGGVIGVLLAIGVSRLLLVLLPALPSQVPPWAVVAGLTVSIGVGLVFGVWPARRAAALDPVEALRYE
;
A
#
# COMPACT_ATOMS: atom_id res chain seq x y z
N MET A 1 20.53 0.08 53.36
CA MET A 1 21.00 -0.85 52.33
C MET A 1 19.78 -1.42 51.61
N ALA A 2 19.52 -1.02 50.39
CA ALA A 2 18.45 -1.59 49.56
C ALA A 2 19.11 -2.66 48.66
N PRO A 3 18.68 -3.94 48.76
CA PRO A 3 19.18 -4.95 47.86
C PRO A 3 18.31 -5.12 46.65
N ALA A 4 18.95 -5.06 45.49
CA ALA A 4 18.69 -5.78 44.24
C ALA A 4 17.26 -5.96 43.78
N ARG A 5 16.69 -4.91 43.13
CA ARG A 5 15.48 -5.00 42.30
C ARG A 5 15.65 -5.78 40.96
N SER A 6 16.88 -6.16 40.61
CA SER A 6 17.19 -6.88 39.36
C SER A 6 16.97 -8.40 39.40
N GLY A 7 17.04 -9.03 40.58
CA GLY A 7 16.80 -10.46 40.75
C GLY A 7 15.32 -10.87 40.57
N LEU A 8 14.41 -10.04 41.07
CA LEU A 8 12.97 -10.30 41.01
C LEU A 8 12.39 -10.40 39.56
N ALA A 9 12.93 -9.63 38.63
CA ALA A 9 12.45 -9.66 37.23
C ALA A 9 12.91 -10.93 36.49
N LEU A 10 14.14 -11.40 36.75
CA LEU A 10 14.66 -12.63 36.14
C LEU A 10 13.97 -13.89 36.71
N ASP A 11 13.71 -13.91 38.02
CA ASP A 11 13.01 -15.00 38.66
C ASP A 11 11.54 -15.07 38.19
N THR A 12 10.88 -13.93 38.02
CA THR A 12 9.52 -13.85 37.46
C THR A 12 9.44 -14.37 36.03
N LEU A 13 10.43 -14.04 35.19
CA LEU A 13 10.52 -14.55 33.82
C LEU A 13 10.79 -16.06 33.78
N ARG A 14 11.66 -16.59 34.68
CA ARG A 14 11.87 -18.03 34.80
C ARG A 14 10.59 -18.76 35.20
N MET A 15 9.87 -18.28 36.23
CA MET A 15 8.60 -18.86 36.65
C MET A 15 7.54 -18.84 35.55
N ALA A 16 7.48 -17.77 34.76
CA ALA A 16 6.59 -17.68 33.56
C ALA A 16 6.93 -18.77 32.52
N PHE A 17 8.21 -19.02 32.28
CA PHE A 17 8.66 -20.10 31.38
C PHE A 17 8.39 -21.51 31.91
N ASP A 18 8.51 -21.73 33.22
CA ASP A 18 8.24 -23.03 33.83
C ASP A 18 6.74 -23.37 33.80
N THR A 19 5.85 -22.40 34.03
CA THR A 19 4.42 -22.53 33.86
C THR A 19 3.99 -22.87 32.43
N LEU A 20 4.66 -22.28 31.43
CA LEU A 20 4.47 -22.61 30.02
C LEU A 20 4.82 -24.07 29.68
N ARG A 21 5.81 -24.63 30.36
CA ARG A 21 6.23 -26.03 30.17
C ARG A 21 5.32 -27.05 30.78
N ALA A 22 4.62 -26.71 31.89
CA ALA A 22 3.74 -27.64 32.61
C ALA A 22 2.46 -27.96 31.79
N HIS A 23 1.86 -26.98 31.10
CA HIS A 23 0.63 -27.15 30.31
C HIS A 23 0.82 -26.74 28.83
N ARG A 24 1.72 -27.40 28.13
CA ARG A 24 2.23 -27.03 26.78
C ARG A 24 1.13 -26.73 25.77
N LEU A 25 0.10 -27.57 25.63
CA LEU A 25 -0.96 -27.37 24.62
C LEU A 25 -1.83 -26.15 24.92
N ARG A 26 -2.20 -25.92 26.20
CA ARG A 26 -3.05 -24.77 26.58
C ARG A 26 -2.29 -23.47 26.48
N SER A 27 -1.04 -23.44 26.92
CA SER A 27 -0.16 -22.29 26.84
C SER A 27 0.16 -21.94 25.38
N ALA A 28 0.45 -22.96 24.54
CA ALA A 28 0.68 -22.78 23.12
C ALA A 28 -0.55 -22.15 22.41
N LEU A 29 -1.75 -22.66 22.67
CA LEU A 29 -2.99 -22.15 22.04
C LEU A 29 -3.27 -20.69 22.44
N THR A 30 -3.01 -20.36 23.69
CA THR A 30 -3.19 -18.99 24.23
C THR A 30 -2.21 -18.00 23.65
N VAL A 31 -0.91 -18.34 23.68
CA VAL A 31 0.14 -17.51 23.09
C VAL A 31 -0.08 -17.37 21.58
N PHE A 32 -0.55 -18.43 20.92
CA PHE A 32 -0.86 -18.45 19.50
C PHE A 32 -1.94 -17.42 19.10
N GLY A 33 -2.98 -17.24 19.93
CA GLY A 33 -3.99 -16.18 19.70
C GLY A 33 -3.38 -14.77 19.70
N VAL A 34 -2.48 -14.48 20.65
CA VAL A 34 -1.76 -13.20 20.71
C VAL A 34 -0.80 -13.06 19.54
N VAL A 35 -0.06 -14.13 19.20
CA VAL A 35 0.87 -14.17 18.06
C VAL A 35 0.13 -13.83 16.77
N ILE A 36 -1.00 -14.50 16.48
CA ILE A 36 -1.77 -14.23 15.25
C ILE A 36 -2.29 -12.80 15.24
N GLY A 37 -2.85 -12.31 16.34
CA GLY A 37 -3.38 -10.96 16.41
C GLY A 37 -2.31 -9.90 16.07
N VAL A 38 -1.13 -10.01 16.68
CA VAL A 38 -0.01 -9.11 16.40
C VAL A 38 0.54 -9.29 14.98
N LEU A 39 0.71 -10.54 14.54
CA LEU A 39 1.19 -10.86 13.21
C LEU A 39 0.33 -10.21 12.13
N VAL A 40 -1.00 -10.36 12.20
CA VAL A 40 -1.93 -9.80 11.20
C VAL A 40 -1.82 -8.28 11.15
N VAL A 41 -1.84 -7.59 12.31
CA VAL A 41 -1.70 -6.12 12.35
C VAL A 41 -0.39 -5.67 11.71
N VAL A 42 0.73 -6.28 12.07
CA VAL A 42 2.05 -5.86 11.57
C VAL A 42 2.22 -6.17 10.10
N VAL A 43 1.79 -7.34 9.61
CA VAL A 43 1.88 -7.70 8.17
C VAL A 43 1.00 -6.80 7.31
N VAL A 44 -0.26 -6.60 7.70
CA VAL A 44 -1.16 -5.73 6.93
C VAL A 44 -0.64 -4.29 6.91
N SER A 45 -0.22 -3.75 8.06
CA SER A 45 0.39 -2.41 8.13
C SER A 45 1.66 -2.30 7.27
N SER A 46 2.45 -3.38 7.21
CA SER A 46 3.66 -3.43 6.38
C SER A 46 3.36 -3.34 4.89
N ILE A 47 2.36 -4.09 4.41
CA ILE A 47 1.93 -4.05 3.01
C ILE A 47 1.35 -2.68 2.66
N LEU A 48 0.43 -2.16 3.49
CA LEU A 48 -0.21 -0.87 3.24
C LEU A 48 0.80 0.29 3.21
N THR A 49 1.79 0.26 4.12
CA THR A 49 2.87 1.27 4.16
C THR A 49 3.76 1.19 2.91
N GLY A 50 4.10 -0.02 2.48
CA GLY A 50 4.88 -0.24 1.26
C GLY A 50 4.13 0.25 0.03
N MET A 51 2.85 -0.11 -0.12
CA MET A 51 2.00 0.33 -1.22
C MET A 51 1.84 1.86 -1.26
N ARG A 52 1.60 2.49 -0.10
CA ARG A 52 1.51 3.95 0.00
C ARG A 52 2.78 4.64 -0.49
N ARG A 53 3.93 4.13 -0.07
CA ARG A 53 5.23 4.67 -0.50
C ARG A 53 5.41 4.59 -2.01
N ASN A 54 5.06 3.45 -2.61
CA ASN A 54 5.16 3.28 -4.06
C ASN A 54 4.24 4.23 -4.82
N ILE A 55 3.01 4.45 -4.32
CA ILE A 55 2.09 5.42 -4.94
C ILE A 55 2.63 6.83 -4.85
N VAL A 56 3.11 7.25 -3.68
CA VAL A 56 3.72 8.57 -3.51
C VAL A 56 4.87 8.74 -4.48
N GLN A 57 5.77 7.77 -4.59
CA GLN A 57 6.89 7.82 -5.53
C GLN A 57 6.43 7.88 -6.99
N ALA A 58 5.45 7.04 -7.38
CA ALA A 58 4.93 7.06 -8.75
C ALA A 58 4.30 8.43 -9.10
N VAL A 59 3.52 9.00 -8.18
CA VAL A 59 2.86 10.29 -8.40
C VAL A 59 3.88 11.44 -8.44
N GLU A 60 4.91 11.42 -7.58
CA GLU A 60 5.99 12.40 -7.58
C GLU A 60 6.79 12.36 -8.89
N GLU A 61 7.02 11.18 -9.46
CA GLU A 61 7.71 11.03 -10.75
C GLU A 61 6.93 11.65 -11.92
N TYR A 62 5.59 11.59 -11.90
CA TYR A 62 4.76 12.25 -12.92
C TYR A 62 4.71 13.78 -12.79
N GLY A 63 5.21 14.34 -11.70
CA GLY A 63 5.20 15.77 -11.40
C GLY A 63 4.04 16.17 -10.48
N THR A 64 4.39 16.77 -9.36
CA THR A 64 3.43 17.22 -8.33
C THR A 64 2.54 18.38 -8.76
N SER A 65 2.91 19.09 -9.84
CA SER A 65 2.15 20.20 -10.42
C SER A 65 1.17 19.77 -11.51
N ASN A 66 0.99 18.46 -11.75
CA ASN A 66 0.12 17.97 -12.81
C ASN A 66 -1.30 17.71 -12.30
N ILE A 67 -2.28 18.10 -13.12
CA ILE A 67 -3.70 17.81 -12.97
C ILE A 67 -4.07 16.80 -14.07
N PHE A 68 -4.69 15.71 -13.67
CA PHE A 68 -5.17 14.67 -14.58
C PHE A 68 -6.67 14.85 -14.81
N ALA A 69 -7.06 15.11 -16.05
CA ALA A 69 -8.46 15.27 -16.43
C ALA A 69 -8.94 14.07 -17.25
N PHE A 70 -10.01 13.43 -16.82
CA PHE A 70 -10.57 12.27 -17.50
C PHE A 70 -12.10 12.27 -17.41
N HIS A 71 -12.78 11.59 -18.34
CA HIS A 71 -14.24 11.52 -18.30
C HIS A 71 -14.78 10.57 -17.23
N LEU A 72 -13.99 9.59 -16.78
CA LEU A 72 -14.30 8.73 -15.66
C LEU A 72 -13.58 9.23 -14.40
N THR A 73 -14.07 8.83 -13.24
CA THR A 73 -13.40 9.14 -11.98
C THR A 73 -12.00 8.54 -11.97
N THR A 74 -11.02 9.38 -11.69
CA THR A 74 -9.59 9.04 -11.63
C THR A 74 -9.20 8.57 -10.22
N GLY A 75 -8.15 7.78 -10.15
CA GLY A 75 -7.64 7.25 -8.89
C GLY A 75 -8.26 5.91 -8.46
N PRO A 76 -7.74 5.32 -7.38
CA PRO A 76 -8.20 4.04 -6.88
C PRO A 76 -9.60 4.14 -6.28
N GLN A 77 -10.47 3.18 -6.59
CA GLN A 77 -11.84 3.12 -6.10
C GLN A 77 -12.14 1.76 -5.45
N LEU A 78 -12.90 1.77 -4.34
CA LEU A 78 -13.50 0.58 -3.75
C LEU A 78 -14.90 0.37 -4.33
N GLY A 79 -15.08 -0.69 -5.09
CA GLY A 79 -16.37 -1.08 -5.64
C GLY A 79 -16.55 -0.83 -7.14
N PRO A 80 -17.68 -1.26 -7.71
CA PRO A 80 -17.96 -1.08 -9.12
C PRO A 80 -18.24 0.40 -9.43
N ARG A 81 -17.74 0.87 -10.57
CA ARG A 81 -18.05 2.21 -11.08
C ARG A 81 -19.53 2.34 -11.40
N ASP A 82 -20.06 3.53 -11.19
CA ASP A 82 -21.44 3.83 -11.56
C ASP A 82 -21.61 3.70 -13.09
N ARG A 83 -22.69 3.03 -13.49
CA ARG A 83 -23.06 2.92 -14.93
C ARG A 83 -23.28 4.29 -15.58
N ALA A 84 -23.67 5.29 -14.83
CA ALA A 84 -23.81 6.66 -15.30
C ALA A 84 -22.47 7.27 -15.76
N GLU A 85 -21.34 6.89 -15.15
CA GLU A 85 -20.03 7.37 -15.56
C GLU A 85 -19.65 6.93 -16.97
N PHE A 86 -19.95 5.67 -17.33
CA PHE A 86 -19.67 5.13 -18.67
C PHE A 86 -20.49 5.80 -19.79
N ARG A 87 -21.53 6.56 -19.45
CA ARG A 87 -22.32 7.36 -20.41
C ARG A 87 -21.74 8.76 -20.64
N ARG A 88 -20.74 9.16 -19.84
CA ARG A 88 -20.08 10.45 -20.01
C ARG A 88 -19.33 10.46 -21.33
N LYS A 89 -19.42 11.55 -22.07
CA LYS A 89 -18.65 11.73 -23.30
C LYS A 89 -17.16 11.80 -22.97
N PRO A 90 -16.29 11.07 -23.67
CA PRO A 90 -14.85 11.20 -23.50
C PRO A 90 -14.36 12.64 -23.70
N LEU A 91 -13.24 12.98 -23.07
CA LEU A 91 -12.50 14.21 -23.33
C LEU A 91 -11.82 14.12 -24.70
N ARG A 92 -11.54 15.26 -25.30
CA ARG A 92 -10.88 15.38 -26.59
C ARG A 92 -9.61 16.22 -26.49
N PRO A 93 -8.63 16.06 -27.39
CA PRO A 93 -7.44 16.93 -27.42
C PRO A 93 -7.79 18.41 -27.51
N GLU A 94 -8.89 18.75 -28.24
CA GLU A 94 -9.36 20.13 -28.38
C GLU A 94 -9.84 20.75 -27.06
N ASP A 95 -10.26 19.92 -26.09
CA ASP A 95 -10.59 20.36 -24.73
C ASP A 95 -9.33 20.78 -23.99
N GLY A 96 -8.23 20.02 -24.18
CA GLY A 96 -6.93 20.36 -23.64
C GLY A 96 -6.34 21.62 -24.25
N ALA A 97 -6.46 21.78 -25.58
CA ALA A 97 -6.01 23.01 -26.26
C ALA A 97 -6.74 24.25 -25.72
N ALA A 98 -8.06 24.16 -25.48
CA ALA A 98 -8.81 25.26 -24.90
C ALA A 98 -8.42 25.55 -23.42
N VAL A 99 -8.10 24.53 -22.62
CA VAL A 99 -7.57 24.75 -21.26
C VAL A 99 -6.25 25.49 -21.33
N LYS A 100 -5.33 25.11 -22.22
CA LYS A 100 -4.04 25.79 -22.40
C LYS A 100 -4.20 27.27 -22.81
N GLU A 101 -5.18 27.57 -23.66
CA GLU A 101 -5.42 28.92 -24.16
C GLU A 101 -6.13 29.83 -23.16
N LEU A 102 -7.14 29.27 -22.43
CA LEU A 102 -8.06 30.05 -21.61
C LEU A 102 -7.77 30.02 -20.10
N ALA A 103 -6.80 29.21 -19.65
CA ALA A 103 -6.41 29.11 -18.24
C ALA A 103 -4.99 29.67 -18.03
N PRO A 104 -4.85 30.93 -17.58
CA PRO A 104 -3.53 31.57 -17.45
C PRO A 104 -2.56 30.89 -16.48
N SER A 105 -3.07 30.20 -15.45
CA SER A 105 -2.26 29.46 -14.48
C SER A 105 -1.80 28.09 -14.99
N VAL A 106 -2.22 27.70 -16.20
CA VAL A 106 -1.76 26.48 -16.87
C VAL A 106 -0.52 26.81 -17.71
N GLU A 107 0.52 26.01 -17.57
CA GLU A 107 1.77 26.14 -18.34
C GLU A 107 1.66 25.39 -19.66
N ASP A 108 1.28 24.12 -19.61
CA ASP A 108 1.12 23.26 -20.79
C ASP A 108 0.09 22.16 -20.56
N VAL A 109 -0.43 21.59 -21.67
CA VAL A 109 -1.37 20.47 -21.65
C VAL A 109 -0.95 19.42 -22.65
N ALA A 110 -0.75 18.20 -22.16
CA ALA A 110 -0.52 17.03 -22.98
C ALA A 110 -1.77 16.12 -22.97
N HIS A 111 -1.86 15.25 -23.97
CA HIS A 111 -2.93 14.25 -24.00
C HIS A 111 -2.38 12.85 -24.29
N CYS A 112 -3.07 11.87 -23.74
CA CYS A 112 -2.77 10.45 -23.86
C CYS A 112 -4.07 9.68 -24.12
N ALA A 113 -4.06 8.80 -25.11
CA ALA A 113 -5.13 7.84 -25.35
C ALA A 113 -4.63 6.41 -25.07
N PHE A 114 -5.35 5.68 -24.24
CA PHE A 114 -5.06 4.27 -23.95
C PHE A 114 -5.55 3.39 -25.09
N LEU A 115 -4.66 2.58 -25.68
CA LEU A 115 -5.00 1.72 -26.80
C LEU A 115 -5.28 0.29 -26.32
N TRP A 116 -6.56 -0.04 -26.21
CA TRP A 116 -7.02 -1.38 -25.83
C TRP A 116 -7.14 -2.25 -27.08
N LEU A 117 -6.13 -3.09 -27.33
CA LEU A 117 -6.09 -4.03 -28.44
C LEU A 117 -6.04 -5.46 -27.90
N ASP A 118 -6.65 -6.41 -28.62
CA ASP A 118 -6.62 -7.83 -28.27
C ASP A 118 -5.20 -8.39 -28.36
N ASP A 119 -4.45 -8.04 -29.41
CA ASP A 119 -3.02 -8.35 -29.53
C ASP A 119 -2.18 -7.08 -29.28
N ARG A 120 -1.55 -7.03 -28.11
CA ARG A 120 -0.63 -5.97 -27.68
C ARG A 120 0.83 -6.36 -27.85
N SER A 121 1.10 -7.40 -28.63
CA SER A 121 2.44 -7.91 -28.79
C SER A 121 3.29 -7.08 -29.75
N ILE A 122 4.52 -6.89 -29.38
CA ILE A 122 5.56 -6.28 -30.20
C ILE A 122 6.62 -7.35 -30.45
N ALA A 123 7.08 -7.44 -31.69
CA ALA A 123 8.04 -8.48 -32.09
C ALA A 123 9.23 -7.90 -32.85
N HIS A 124 10.41 -8.48 -32.61
CA HIS A 124 11.65 -8.19 -33.34
C HIS A 124 12.52 -9.43 -33.42
N GLY A 125 13.01 -9.78 -34.61
CA GLY A 125 14.00 -10.86 -34.78
C GLY A 125 13.61 -12.25 -34.26
N GLY A 126 12.31 -12.53 -34.11
CA GLY A 126 11.78 -13.78 -33.52
C GLY A 126 11.39 -13.64 -32.04
N GLU A 127 11.88 -12.63 -31.33
CA GLU A 127 11.47 -12.32 -29.96
C GLU A 127 10.11 -11.60 -29.96
N LYS A 128 9.26 -11.91 -28.98
CA LYS A 128 7.92 -11.35 -28.83
C LYS A 128 7.66 -10.88 -27.40
N TYR A 129 7.22 -9.63 -27.23
CA TYR A 129 6.79 -9.09 -25.95
C TYR A 129 5.27 -8.80 -25.98
N SER A 130 4.49 -9.47 -25.10
CA SER A 130 3.02 -9.44 -25.12
C SER A 130 2.38 -8.65 -23.97
N ARG A 131 3.18 -8.10 -23.05
CA ARG A 131 2.69 -7.31 -21.91
C ARG A 131 2.72 -5.79 -22.13
N ALA A 132 2.88 -5.35 -23.38
CA ALA A 132 3.01 -3.93 -23.66
C ALA A 132 1.73 -3.15 -23.29
N SER A 133 1.89 -2.06 -22.58
CA SER A 133 0.86 -1.04 -22.38
C SER A 133 0.99 0.03 -23.46
N LEU A 134 -0.01 0.09 -24.31
CA LEU A 134 0.05 0.93 -25.53
C LEU A 134 -0.65 2.25 -25.30
N GLN A 135 0.04 3.34 -25.59
CA GLN A 135 -0.51 4.69 -25.45
C GLN A 135 -0.16 5.55 -26.67
N ALA A 136 -1.17 6.28 -27.15
CA ALA A 136 -0.99 7.29 -28.19
C ALA A 136 -0.98 8.67 -27.54
N VAL A 137 0.12 9.41 -27.70
CA VAL A 137 0.38 10.62 -26.93
C VAL A 137 0.74 11.82 -27.79
N SER A 138 0.54 13.02 -27.25
CA SER A 138 1.02 14.26 -27.85
C SER A 138 2.56 14.37 -27.79
N ALA A 139 3.14 15.15 -28.66
CA ALA A 139 4.60 15.32 -28.74
C ALA A 139 5.21 15.88 -27.44
N ASN A 140 4.51 16.78 -26.76
CA ASN A 140 4.92 17.40 -25.48
C ASN A 140 4.68 16.52 -24.24
N TYR A 141 4.18 15.29 -24.42
CA TYR A 141 3.80 14.42 -23.30
C TYR A 141 4.98 14.11 -22.37
N ALA A 142 6.18 13.86 -22.94
CA ALA A 142 7.37 13.59 -22.13
C ALA A 142 7.76 14.78 -21.26
N ASP A 143 7.70 15.98 -21.80
CA ASP A 143 8.03 17.19 -21.07
C ASP A 143 7.02 17.45 -19.96
N VAL A 144 5.72 17.32 -20.23
CA VAL A 144 4.65 17.54 -19.26
C VAL A 144 4.66 16.49 -18.14
N THR A 145 5.06 15.25 -18.43
CA THR A 145 5.09 14.15 -17.45
C THR A 145 6.48 13.81 -16.91
N ASN A 146 7.49 14.66 -17.17
CA ASN A 146 8.86 14.49 -16.72
C ASN A 146 9.47 13.12 -17.08
N LEU A 147 9.20 12.62 -18.30
CA LEU A 147 9.74 11.38 -18.79
C LEU A 147 11.21 11.55 -19.20
N SER A 148 12.08 10.71 -18.67
CA SER A 148 13.49 10.64 -19.04
C SER A 148 13.73 9.54 -20.07
N LEU A 149 14.63 9.82 -21.02
CA LEU A 149 15.05 8.88 -22.05
C LEU A 149 16.43 8.32 -21.71
N ARG A 150 16.58 7.00 -21.82
CA ARG A 150 17.88 6.34 -21.78
C ARG A 150 18.62 6.47 -23.12
N GLU A 151 17.87 6.43 -24.22
CA GLU A 151 18.43 6.37 -25.57
C GLU A 151 17.49 7.02 -26.58
N GLY A 152 18.04 7.68 -27.57
CA GLY A 152 17.30 8.25 -28.69
C GLY A 152 16.57 9.56 -28.36
N ARG A 153 15.36 9.73 -28.92
CA ARG A 153 14.52 10.92 -28.74
C ARG A 153 13.06 10.54 -28.46
N PHE A 154 12.31 11.46 -27.89
CA PHE A 154 10.86 11.34 -27.80
C PHE A 154 10.17 11.66 -29.15
N LEU A 155 8.86 11.50 -29.18
CA LEU A 155 8.02 11.85 -30.32
C LEU A 155 8.04 13.36 -30.56
N THR A 156 7.95 13.77 -31.82
CA THR A 156 7.90 15.17 -32.23
C THR A 156 6.55 15.49 -32.86
N GLU A 157 6.21 16.80 -32.93
CA GLU A 157 5.00 17.25 -33.61
C GLU A 157 4.98 16.78 -35.06
N SER A 158 6.16 16.84 -35.76
CA SER A 158 6.28 16.30 -37.11
C SER A 158 5.97 14.82 -37.23
N ASP A 159 6.27 14.00 -36.19
CA ASP A 159 5.92 12.58 -36.22
C ASP A 159 4.41 12.40 -36.13
N ASP A 160 3.73 13.23 -35.33
CA ASP A 160 2.28 13.17 -35.15
C ASP A 160 1.55 13.71 -36.38
N GLU A 161 1.94 14.89 -36.92
CA GLU A 161 1.33 15.50 -38.10
C GLU A 161 1.42 14.59 -39.33
N HIS A 162 2.58 13.97 -39.56
CA HIS A 162 2.82 13.08 -40.67
C HIS A 162 2.41 11.63 -40.38
N ARG A 163 1.82 11.34 -39.19
CA ARG A 163 1.39 10.00 -38.78
C ARG A 163 2.49 8.95 -38.96
N ARG A 164 3.73 9.31 -38.60
CA ARG A 164 4.88 8.42 -38.77
C ARG A 164 4.73 7.15 -37.93
N PRO A 165 5.11 5.98 -38.47
CA PRO A 165 5.09 4.73 -37.73
C PRO A 165 6.34 4.63 -36.83
N VAL A 166 6.39 5.45 -35.79
CA VAL A 166 7.50 5.51 -34.81
C VAL A 166 7.00 5.17 -33.42
N LEU A 167 7.87 4.55 -32.61
CA LEU A 167 7.58 4.16 -31.21
C LEU A 167 8.68 4.65 -30.29
N VAL A 168 8.28 5.01 -29.08
CA VAL A 168 9.15 5.10 -27.91
C VAL A 168 8.77 3.97 -26.97
N VAL A 169 9.73 3.14 -26.57
CA VAL A 169 9.49 1.92 -25.81
C VAL A 169 10.02 2.04 -24.39
N GLY A 170 9.34 1.43 -23.45
CA GLY A 170 9.76 1.32 -22.06
C GLY A 170 10.96 0.40 -21.89
N HIS A 171 11.60 0.48 -20.75
CA HIS A 171 12.82 -0.25 -20.43
C HIS A 171 12.67 -1.76 -20.61
N ASN A 172 11.63 -2.37 -20.03
CA ASN A 172 11.42 -3.83 -20.08
C ASN A 172 11.10 -4.33 -21.50
N VAL A 173 10.39 -3.50 -22.29
CA VAL A 173 10.11 -3.83 -23.70
C VAL A 173 11.40 -3.85 -24.52
N ALA A 174 12.26 -2.84 -24.30
CA ALA A 174 13.55 -2.76 -24.99
C ALA A 174 14.48 -3.92 -24.58
N GLU A 175 14.55 -4.24 -23.28
CA GLU A 175 15.37 -5.34 -22.78
C GLU A 175 14.92 -6.70 -23.31
N ALA A 176 13.61 -6.96 -23.34
CA ALA A 176 13.05 -8.21 -23.83
C ALA A 176 13.24 -8.42 -25.33
N LEU A 177 13.18 -7.34 -26.14
CA LEU A 177 13.29 -7.45 -27.61
C LEU A 177 14.73 -7.38 -28.13
N PHE A 178 15.62 -6.66 -27.42
CA PHE A 178 16.97 -6.35 -27.92
C PHE A 178 18.09 -6.79 -26.97
N GLY A 179 17.75 -7.29 -25.77
CA GLY A 179 18.69 -7.66 -24.71
C GLY A 179 19.18 -6.44 -23.91
N ALA A 180 19.76 -6.69 -22.73
CA ALA A 180 20.15 -5.66 -21.77
C ALA A 180 21.20 -4.65 -22.30
N LEU A 181 22.06 -5.07 -23.22
CA LEU A 181 23.12 -4.26 -23.81
C LEU A 181 22.83 -3.82 -25.27
N GLY A 182 21.68 -4.24 -25.81
CA GLY A 182 21.31 -3.92 -27.19
C GLY A 182 20.79 -2.49 -27.32
N SER A 183 21.27 -1.74 -28.33
CA SER A 183 20.65 -0.48 -28.73
C SER A 183 19.35 -0.77 -29.47
N ALA A 184 18.25 -0.18 -28.99
CA ALA A 184 16.93 -0.32 -29.60
C ALA A 184 16.60 0.83 -30.55
N ALA A 185 17.19 2.01 -30.33
CA ALA A 185 16.92 3.18 -31.16
C ALA A 185 17.37 2.96 -32.63
N GLY A 186 16.49 3.32 -33.56
CA GLY A 186 16.68 3.11 -34.98
C GLY A 186 16.26 1.74 -35.52
N ARG A 187 16.00 0.74 -34.64
CA ARG A 187 15.58 -0.58 -35.06
C ARG A 187 14.10 -0.64 -35.41
N GLU A 188 13.76 -1.60 -36.26
CA GLU A 188 12.38 -1.85 -36.68
C GLU A 188 11.77 -2.98 -35.83
N VAL A 189 10.54 -2.76 -35.41
CA VAL A 189 9.70 -3.74 -34.68
C VAL A 189 8.39 -3.92 -35.40
N ARG A 190 7.76 -5.08 -35.26
CA ARG A 190 6.41 -5.33 -35.79
C ARG A 190 5.38 -5.20 -34.67
N PHE A 191 4.40 -4.34 -34.92
CA PHE A 191 3.26 -4.15 -34.02
C PHE A 191 1.97 -4.11 -34.83
N ALA A 192 0.93 -4.82 -34.40
CA ALA A 192 -0.35 -4.97 -35.11
C ALA A 192 -0.17 -5.32 -36.61
N GLY A 193 0.80 -6.20 -36.91
CA GLY A 193 1.12 -6.62 -38.29
C GLY A 193 1.86 -5.59 -39.14
N ARG A 194 2.18 -4.39 -38.63
CA ARG A 194 2.84 -3.29 -39.35
C ARG A 194 4.24 -3.03 -38.82
N PRO A 195 5.18 -2.59 -39.66
CA PRO A 195 6.50 -2.17 -39.21
C PRO A 195 6.44 -0.79 -38.54
N PHE A 196 7.16 -0.64 -37.44
CA PHE A 196 7.36 0.58 -36.69
C PHE A 196 8.84 0.76 -36.40
N ARG A 197 9.34 1.98 -36.41
CA ARG A 197 10.70 2.30 -36.00
C ARG A 197 10.75 2.76 -34.55
N VAL A 198 11.60 2.14 -33.73
CA VAL A 198 11.90 2.62 -32.38
C VAL A 198 12.77 3.87 -32.48
N VAL A 199 12.31 5.01 -31.95
CA VAL A 199 13.05 6.29 -31.98
C VAL A 199 13.63 6.67 -30.63
N GLY A 200 13.16 6.04 -29.54
CA GLY A 200 13.70 6.26 -28.21
C GLY A 200 13.34 5.12 -27.25
N VAL A 201 14.10 5.04 -26.18
CA VAL A 201 13.91 4.12 -25.06
C VAL A 201 13.81 4.92 -23.78
N LEU A 202 12.79 4.67 -22.97
CA LEU A 202 12.62 5.31 -21.67
C LEU A 202 13.67 4.80 -20.67
N GLU A 203 14.07 5.67 -19.77
CA GLU A 203 14.82 5.28 -18.59
C GLU A 203 13.95 4.44 -17.66
N LYS A 204 14.55 3.47 -16.96
CA LYS A 204 13.86 2.64 -15.98
C LYS A 204 13.34 3.48 -14.84
N ARG A 205 12.03 3.42 -14.57
CA ARG A 205 11.41 4.16 -13.47
C ARG A 205 11.60 3.45 -12.13
N LYS A 206 11.67 4.25 -11.07
CA LYS A 206 11.76 3.77 -9.70
C LYS A 206 10.36 3.57 -9.15
N GLY A 207 10.06 2.35 -8.74
CA GLY A 207 8.80 2.04 -8.07
C GLY A 207 7.62 1.88 -9.05
N GLY A 208 6.60 1.20 -8.58
CA GLY A 208 5.31 1.01 -9.24
C GLY A 208 4.28 0.70 -8.17
N PHE A 209 3.01 0.72 -8.53
CA PHE A 209 1.92 0.42 -7.58
C PHE A 209 2.10 -0.95 -6.89
N MET A 210 2.63 -1.93 -7.62
CA MET A 210 2.86 -3.31 -7.16
C MET A 210 4.31 -3.79 -7.41
N GLY A 211 5.31 -2.96 -7.15
CA GLY A 211 6.72 -3.34 -7.20
C GLY A 211 7.41 -3.07 -8.54
N GLU A 212 6.92 -3.61 -9.66
CA GLU A 212 7.37 -3.21 -11.00
C GLU A 212 6.57 -2.00 -11.47
N ASN A 213 7.26 -1.03 -12.07
CA ASN A 213 6.57 0.10 -12.68
C ASN A 213 5.94 -0.36 -14.00
N GLU A 214 4.61 -0.24 -14.13
CA GLU A 214 3.91 -0.59 -15.36
C GLU A 214 4.38 0.26 -16.55
N ASP A 215 4.93 1.44 -16.29
CA ASP A 215 5.49 2.32 -17.33
C ASP A 215 6.77 1.75 -17.96
N ASP A 216 7.47 0.82 -17.29
CA ASP A 216 8.58 0.11 -17.91
C ASP A 216 8.13 -0.83 -19.04
N ASN A 217 6.83 -1.16 -19.06
CA ASN A 217 6.18 -1.98 -20.09
C ASN A 217 5.44 -1.14 -21.14
N ILE A 218 5.56 0.19 -21.06
CA ILE A 218 4.81 1.12 -21.91
C ILE A 218 5.40 1.22 -23.31
N VAL A 219 4.54 1.52 -24.27
CA VAL A 219 4.93 1.88 -25.65
C VAL A 219 4.13 3.06 -26.08
N PHE A 220 4.83 4.14 -26.35
CA PHE A 220 4.26 5.37 -26.86
C PHE A 220 4.33 5.45 -28.39
N MET A 221 3.26 5.94 -28.99
CA MET A 221 3.20 6.31 -30.41
C MET A 221 2.57 7.68 -30.59
N PRO A 222 2.78 8.35 -31.73
CA PRO A 222 2.10 9.62 -32.02
C PRO A 222 0.58 9.46 -31.97
N TYR A 223 -0.14 10.44 -31.42
CA TYR A 223 -1.58 10.37 -31.20
C TYR A 223 -2.37 10.05 -32.46
N ARG A 224 -2.05 10.75 -33.56
CA ARG A 224 -2.72 10.53 -34.87
C ARG A 224 -2.39 9.16 -35.46
N THR A 225 -1.20 8.62 -35.20
CA THR A 225 -0.83 7.25 -35.58
C THR A 225 -1.65 6.23 -34.80
N GLY A 226 -1.79 6.41 -33.48
CA GLY A 226 -2.62 5.56 -32.63
C GLY A 226 -4.08 5.48 -33.06
N ARG A 227 -4.65 6.60 -33.54
CA ARG A 227 -6.01 6.63 -34.10
C ARG A 227 -6.19 5.79 -35.34
N ILE A 228 -5.14 5.59 -36.12
CA ILE A 228 -5.17 4.71 -37.29
C ILE A 228 -5.05 3.25 -36.89
N VAL A 229 -4.20 2.97 -35.90
CA VAL A 229 -3.94 1.60 -35.41
C VAL A 229 -5.14 1.06 -34.63
N ALA A 230 -5.73 1.90 -33.78
CA ALA A 230 -6.84 1.52 -32.89
C ALA A 230 -7.94 2.61 -32.89
N PRO A 231 -8.75 2.73 -33.93
CA PRO A 231 -9.69 3.84 -34.09
C PRO A 231 -10.71 3.96 -32.96
N ARG A 232 -11.22 2.84 -32.44
CA ARG A 232 -12.21 2.81 -31.34
C ARG A 232 -11.57 2.96 -29.96
N ALA A 233 -10.35 2.48 -29.78
CA ALA A 233 -9.67 2.52 -28.49
C ALA A 233 -9.09 3.92 -28.19
N SER A 234 -8.84 4.75 -29.21
CA SER A 234 -8.30 6.09 -29.06
C SER A 234 -9.32 7.16 -28.61
N ASP A 235 -10.55 6.77 -28.33
CA ASP A 235 -11.59 7.71 -27.88
C ASP A 235 -11.46 8.05 -26.37
N TRP A 236 -10.72 7.26 -25.58
CA TRP A 236 -10.51 7.50 -24.16
C TRP A 236 -9.25 8.33 -23.92
N VAL A 237 -9.43 9.64 -23.97
CA VAL A 237 -8.33 10.60 -23.81
C VAL A 237 -8.24 11.07 -22.37
N LEU A 238 -7.06 10.93 -21.81
CA LEU A 238 -6.60 11.56 -20.57
C LEU A 238 -5.87 12.85 -20.94
N LEU A 239 -6.24 13.97 -20.33
CA LEU A 239 -5.48 15.20 -20.41
C LEU A 239 -4.57 15.31 -19.19
N VAL A 240 -3.32 15.64 -19.41
CA VAL A 240 -2.35 15.95 -18.36
C VAL A 240 -2.07 17.45 -18.46
N ILE A 241 -2.51 18.19 -17.46
CA ILE A 241 -2.46 19.65 -17.41
C ILE A 241 -1.36 20.01 -16.42
N ARG A 242 -0.29 20.65 -16.89
CA ARG A 242 0.77 21.18 -16.02
C ARG A 242 0.40 22.59 -15.56
N ALA A 243 0.32 22.78 -14.27
CA ALA A 243 0.17 24.09 -13.67
C ALA A 243 1.50 24.83 -13.60
N ARG A 244 1.46 26.17 -13.66
CA ARG A 244 2.62 27.00 -13.32
C ARG A 244 3.04 26.78 -11.88
N SER A 245 4.33 26.95 -11.61
CA SER A 245 4.88 26.72 -10.27
C SER A 245 4.16 27.57 -9.21
N GLY A 246 3.64 26.89 -8.18
CA GLY A 246 2.89 27.52 -7.09
C GLY A 246 1.42 27.86 -7.39
N GLU A 247 0.94 27.66 -8.61
CA GLU A 247 -0.43 28.03 -9.02
C GLU A 247 -1.37 26.83 -9.22
N LEU A 248 -1.01 25.65 -8.71
CA LEU A 248 -1.81 24.44 -8.88
C LEU A 248 -3.29 24.57 -8.49
N PRO A 249 -3.66 25.20 -7.35
CA PRO A 249 -5.08 25.39 -7.00
C PRO A 249 -5.82 26.28 -8.00
N LEU A 250 -5.21 27.38 -8.45
CA LEU A 250 -5.78 28.28 -9.44
C LEU A 250 -5.92 27.60 -10.81
N ALA A 251 -4.89 26.85 -11.21
CA ALA A 251 -4.93 26.09 -12.45
C ALA A 251 -6.04 25.03 -12.45
N LEU A 252 -6.27 24.38 -11.30
CA LEU A 252 -7.35 23.40 -11.12
C LEU A 252 -8.72 24.05 -11.32
N ASP A 253 -8.98 25.17 -10.64
CA ASP A 253 -10.26 25.92 -10.73
C ASP A 253 -10.48 26.44 -12.17
N GLN A 254 -9.46 27.03 -12.79
CA GLN A 254 -9.53 27.53 -14.16
C GLN A 254 -9.76 26.42 -15.18
N ALA A 255 -9.07 25.27 -15.02
CA ALA A 255 -9.26 24.11 -15.88
C ALA A 255 -10.67 23.53 -15.74
N GLU A 256 -11.21 23.47 -14.51
CA GLU A 256 -12.59 23.04 -14.27
C GLU A 256 -13.59 23.97 -14.97
N ASP A 257 -13.43 25.28 -14.80
CA ASP A 257 -14.30 26.29 -15.40
C ASP A 257 -14.29 26.23 -16.95
N VAL A 258 -13.12 26.07 -17.56
CA VAL A 258 -13.00 25.93 -19.02
C VAL A 258 -13.67 24.66 -19.50
N LEU A 259 -13.39 23.53 -18.86
CA LEU A 259 -13.96 22.24 -19.24
C LEU A 259 -15.48 22.20 -19.03
N ARG A 260 -16.01 22.74 -17.92
CA ARG A 260 -17.47 22.84 -17.68
C ARG A 260 -18.17 23.63 -18.76
N ARG A 261 -17.63 24.81 -19.12
CA ARG A 261 -18.17 25.64 -20.22
C ARG A 261 -18.18 24.91 -21.54
N ARG A 262 -17.08 24.30 -21.94
CA ARG A 262 -16.96 23.57 -23.21
C ARG A 262 -17.89 22.35 -23.29
N ARG A 263 -18.12 21.69 -22.18
CA ARG A 263 -18.95 20.49 -22.08
C ARG A 263 -20.41 20.80 -21.77
N GLY A 264 -20.78 22.06 -21.67
CA GLY A 264 -22.16 22.51 -21.44
C GLY A 264 -22.71 22.09 -20.08
N VAL A 265 -21.86 21.92 -19.07
CA VAL A 265 -22.26 21.57 -17.69
C VAL A 265 -22.81 22.82 -17.01
N ARG A 266 -24.05 22.76 -16.50
CA ARG A 266 -24.68 23.87 -15.80
C ARG A 266 -24.04 24.10 -14.43
N ALA A 267 -24.16 25.33 -13.90
CA ALA A 267 -23.51 25.68 -12.64
C ALA A 267 -23.93 24.79 -11.45
N ASN A 268 -25.16 24.33 -11.44
CA ASN A 268 -25.75 23.49 -10.38
C ASN A 268 -25.70 21.98 -10.67
N GLU A 269 -25.08 21.56 -11.77
CA GLU A 269 -24.92 20.16 -12.13
C GLU A 269 -23.51 19.68 -11.77
N PRO A 270 -23.34 18.42 -11.34
CA PRO A 270 -22.01 17.85 -11.12
C PRO A 270 -21.24 17.76 -12.44
N SER A 271 -19.92 17.92 -12.38
CA SER A 271 -19.05 17.80 -13.54
C SER A 271 -19.15 16.41 -14.17
N ASN A 272 -19.24 16.37 -15.51
CA ASN A 272 -19.29 15.12 -16.28
C ASN A 272 -17.88 14.63 -16.70
N PHE A 273 -16.87 15.02 -15.92
CA PHE A 273 -15.49 14.64 -15.98
C PHE A 273 -14.91 14.72 -14.55
N ASP A 274 -13.74 14.17 -14.36
CA ASP A 274 -13.00 14.26 -13.09
C ASP A 274 -11.68 14.97 -13.30
N LEU A 275 -11.29 15.77 -12.31
CA LEU A 275 -9.98 16.39 -12.20
C LEU A 275 -9.31 15.85 -10.95
N SER A 276 -8.14 15.28 -11.11
CA SER A 276 -7.37 14.72 -10.00
C SER A 276 -5.96 15.28 -9.95
N THR A 277 -5.51 15.57 -8.76
CA THR A 277 -4.12 15.98 -8.50
C THR A 277 -3.38 14.83 -7.79
N ALA A 278 -2.05 14.95 -7.73
CA ALA A 278 -1.20 14.08 -6.95
C ALA A 278 -1.73 13.85 -5.53
N ASP A 279 -2.00 14.93 -4.82
CA ASP A 279 -2.49 14.91 -3.43
C ASP A 279 -3.84 14.22 -3.31
N ARG A 280 -4.75 14.44 -4.27
CA ARG A 280 -6.07 13.81 -4.25
C ARG A 280 -5.98 12.30 -4.45
N ILE A 281 -5.09 11.83 -5.33
CA ILE A 281 -4.84 10.39 -5.54
C ILE A 281 -4.29 9.77 -4.25
N ILE A 282 -3.33 10.42 -3.60
CA ILE A 282 -2.76 9.96 -2.33
C ILE A 282 -3.84 9.92 -1.24
N GLN A 283 -4.67 10.96 -1.10
CA GLN A 283 -5.76 11.00 -0.11
C GLN A 283 -6.80 9.91 -0.34
N GLN A 284 -7.18 9.64 -1.59
CA GLN A 284 -8.10 8.53 -1.92
C GLN A 284 -7.50 7.19 -1.52
N PHE A 285 -6.21 6.99 -1.78
CA PHE A 285 -5.51 5.79 -1.37
C PHE A 285 -5.42 5.67 0.16
N ASP A 286 -5.12 6.76 0.86
CA ASP A 286 -5.10 6.80 2.33
C ASP A 286 -6.49 6.43 2.92
N GLY A 287 -7.58 6.86 2.28
CA GLY A 287 -8.93 6.45 2.65
C GLY A 287 -9.18 4.94 2.51
N ILE A 288 -8.72 4.35 1.40
CA ILE A 288 -8.83 2.90 1.16
C ILE A 288 -7.99 2.12 2.17
N THR A 289 -6.76 2.54 2.39
CA THR A 289 -5.86 1.87 3.35
C THR A 289 -6.37 1.96 4.78
N ALA A 290 -7.00 3.09 5.16
CA ALA A 290 -7.65 3.24 6.46
C ALA A 290 -8.80 2.24 6.63
N ALA A 291 -9.64 2.05 5.60
CA ALA A 291 -10.73 1.07 5.64
C ALA A 291 -10.20 -0.38 5.79
N ILE A 292 -9.18 -0.75 5.01
CA ILE A 292 -8.53 -2.07 5.11
C ILE A 292 -7.88 -2.24 6.49
N GLY A 293 -7.22 -1.20 7.00
CA GLY A 293 -6.62 -1.18 8.34
C GLY A 293 -7.65 -1.42 9.44
N LEU A 294 -8.83 -0.81 9.33
CA LEU A 294 -9.92 -0.99 10.28
C LEU A 294 -10.41 -2.45 10.29
N VAL A 295 -10.58 -3.08 9.13
CA VAL A 295 -10.94 -4.51 9.03
C VAL A 295 -9.85 -5.38 9.64
N ALA A 296 -8.57 -5.09 9.37
CA ALA A 296 -7.45 -5.83 9.96
C ALA A 296 -7.44 -5.71 11.50
N ILE A 297 -7.69 -4.52 12.04
CA ILE A 297 -7.80 -4.28 13.48
C ILE A 297 -8.98 -5.09 14.06
N ALA A 298 -10.14 -5.12 13.40
CA ALA A 298 -11.28 -5.90 13.85
C ALA A 298 -10.97 -7.40 13.95
N ILE A 299 -10.37 -7.98 12.90
CA ILE A 299 -9.97 -9.39 12.87
C ILE A 299 -8.93 -9.68 13.97
N SER A 300 -7.92 -8.81 14.10
CA SER A 300 -6.88 -8.95 15.11
C SER A 300 -7.43 -8.83 16.53
N SER A 301 -8.42 -7.95 16.76
CA SER A 301 -9.08 -7.79 18.06
C SER A 301 -9.77 -9.07 18.48
N VAL A 302 -10.44 -9.78 17.57
CA VAL A 302 -11.05 -11.09 17.87
C VAL A 302 -9.98 -12.11 18.29
N SER A 303 -8.86 -12.19 17.54
CA SER A 303 -7.74 -13.08 17.85
C SER A 303 -7.12 -12.75 19.22
N LEU A 304 -6.95 -11.47 19.53
CA LEU A 304 -6.41 -10.99 20.80
C LEU A 304 -7.38 -11.25 21.96
N LEU A 305 -8.71 -11.15 21.76
CA LEU A 305 -9.71 -11.50 22.74
C LEU A 305 -9.66 -13.00 23.09
N VAL A 306 -9.58 -13.86 22.07
CA VAL A 306 -9.45 -15.31 22.26
C VAL A 306 -8.17 -15.64 23.02
N GLY A 307 -7.03 -15.04 22.59
CA GLY A 307 -5.75 -15.14 23.28
C GLY A 307 -5.82 -14.63 24.74
N GLY A 308 -6.47 -13.48 24.97
CA GLY A 308 -6.65 -12.89 26.30
C GLY A 308 -7.50 -13.79 27.25
N ILE A 309 -8.61 -14.36 26.77
CA ILE A 309 -9.40 -15.33 27.53
C ILE A 309 -8.53 -16.56 27.88
N GLY A 310 -7.71 -17.01 26.93
CA GLY A 310 -6.75 -18.08 27.19
C GLY A 310 -5.74 -17.73 28.29
N VAL A 311 -5.18 -16.50 28.27
CA VAL A 311 -4.29 -16.00 29.35
C VAL A 311 -5.02 -16.00 30.68
N MET A 312 -6.24 -15.49 30.73
CA MET A 312 -7.06 -15.47 31.93
C MET A 312 -7.27 -16.90 32.52
N ASN A 313 -7.57 -17.87 31.63
CA ASN A 313 -7.76 -19.26 32.04
C ASN A 313 -6.48 -19.90 32.59
N ILE A 314 -5.32 -19.64 31.95
CA ILE A 314 -4.03 -20.13 32.45
C ILE A 314 -3.70 -19.53 33.80
N MET A 315 -3.91 -18.22 33.95
CA MET A 315 -3.65 -17.53 35.22
C MET A 315 -4.57 -18.04 36.36
N LEU A 316 -5.84 -18.38 36.07
CA LEU A 316 -6.73 -18.96 37.06
C LEU A 316 -6.23 -20.33 37.52
N VAL A 317 -5.82 -21.19 36.61
CA VAL A 317 -5.23 -22.50 36.95
C VAL A 317 -3.97 -22.32 37.76
N SER A 318 -3.09 -21.41 37.35
CA SER A 318 -1.84 -21.07 38.06
C SER A 318 -2.13 -20.59 39.51
N VAL A 319 -3.19 -19.80 39.72
CA VAL A 319 -3.60 -19.35 41.05
C VAL A 319 -4.05 -20.56 41.90
N THR A 320 -4.81 -21.49 41.35
CA THR A 320 -5.26 -22.69 42.11
C THR A 320 -4.10 -23.64 42.45
N GLU A 321 -3.18 -23.88 41.50
CA GLU A 321 -1.99 -24.70 41.72
C GLU A 321 -1.02 -24.10 42.74
N ARG A 322 -0.96 -22.76 42.83
CA ARG A 322 -0.07 -22.05 43.77
C ARG A 322 -0.77 -21.49 44.99
N THR A 323 -1.97 -22.01 45.34
CA THR A 323 -2.79 -21.52 46.48
C THR A 323 -1.99 -21.53 47.78
N GLN A 324 -1.29 -22.61 48.09
CA GLN A 324 -0.48 -22.76 49.29
C GLN A 324 0.71 -21.76 49.32
N GLU A 325 1.39 -21.57 48.22
CA GLU A 325 2.52 -20.59 48.09
C GLU A 325 2.02 -19.16 48.32
N ILE A 326 0.85 -18.78 47.79
CA ILE A 326 0.21 -17.49 48.02
C ILE A 326 -0.15 -17.34 49.51
N GLY A 327 -0.69 -18.40 50.14
CA GLY A 327 -1.01 -18.43 51.55
C GLY A 327 0.21 -18.17 52.43
N VAL A 328 1.34 -18.85 52.19
CA VAL A 328 2.61 -18.65 52.89
C VAL A 328 3.11 -17.20 52.74
N ARG A 329 3.12 -16.63 51.51
CA ARG A 329 3.52 -15.24 51.31
C ARG A 329 2.66 -14.26 52.12
N LYS A 330 1.36 -14.45 52.14
CA LYS A 330 0.45 -13.60 52.90
C LYS A 330 0.62 -13.77 54.42
N ALA A 331 0.86 -15.00 54.91
CA ALA A 331 1.19 -15.27 56.31
C ALA A 331 2.51 -14.59 56.74
N LEU A 332 3.48 -14.47 55.84
CA LEU A 332 4.74 -13.72 56.01
C LEU A 332 4.59 -12.20 55.87
N GLY A 333 3.37 -11.68 55.63
CA GLY A 333 3.11 -10.23 55.61
C GLY A 333 3.04 -9.59 54.25
N ALA A 334 3.00 -10.33 53.13
CA ALA A 334 2.80 -9.77 51.80
C ALA A 334 1.45 -9.05 51.69
N ARG A 335 1.46 -7.82 51.15
CA ARG A 335 0.24 -7.03 50.94
C ARG A 335 -0.50 -7.54 49.70
N ARG A 336 -1.83 -7.33 49.71
CA ARG A 336 -2.69 -7.68 48.54
C ARG A 336 -2.14 -7.10 47.24
N GLY A 337 -1.61 -5.86 47.28
CA GLY A 337 -1.02 -5.18 46.12
C GLY A 337 0.20 -5.87 45.57
N ASP A 338 1.01 -6.51 46.41
CA ASP A 338 2.23 -7.23 46.01
C ASP A 338 1.88 -8.47 45.18
N ILE A 339 0.84 -9.22 45.65
CA ILE A 339 0.31 -10.40 44.95
C ILE A 339 -0.30 -9.98 43.59
N VAL A 340 -1.13 -8.93 43.56
CA VAL A 340 -1.71 -8.43 42.29
C VAL A 340 -0.63 -8.04 41.31
N ARG A 341 0.39 -7.28 41.76
CA ARG A 341 1.48 -6.84 40.90
C ARG A 341 2.27 -8.02 40.33
N GLN A 342 2.55 -9.03 41.13
CA GLN A 342 3.27 -10.22 40.68
C GLN A 342 2.51 -10.94 39.57
N PHE A 343 1.24 -11.26 39.77
CA PHE A 343 0.40 -11.97 38.77
C PHE A 343 0.18 -11.12 37.51
N LEU A 344 0.06 -9.80 37.63
CA LEU A 344 -0.02 -8.90 36.45
C LEU A 344 1.26 -8.89 35.62
N VAL A 345 2.41 -8.84 36.30
CA VAL A 345 3.70 -8.91 35.58
C VAL A 345 3.86 -10.25 34.88
N GLU A 346 3.42 -11.35 35.50
CA GLU A 346 3.44 -12.69 34.89
C GLU A 346 2.52 -12.75 33.63
N ALA A 347 1.31 -12.22 33.73
CA ALA A 347 0.37 -12.16 32.60
C ALA A 347 0.92 -11.28 31.44
N MET A 348 1.48 -10.11 31.79
CA MET A 348 2.11 -9.22 30.80
C MET A 348 3.33 -9.86 30.14
N ALA A 349 4.16 -10.57 30.90
CA ALA A 349 5.34 -11.27 30.35
C ALA A 349 4.92 -12.37 29.36
N LEU A 350 3.85 -13.12 29.69
CA LEU A 350 3.30 -14.14 28.83
C LEU A 350 2.80 -13.55 27.49
N THR A 351 1.98 -12.50 27.55
CA THR A 351 1.44 -11.88 26.35
C THR A 351 2.50 -11.13 25.55
N LEU A 352 3.48 -10.49 26.21
CA LEU A 352 4.61 -9.84 25.57
C LEU A 352 5.47 -10.86 24.79
N SER A 353 5.71 -12.06 25.37
CA SER A 353 6.42 -13.11 24.64
C SER A 353 5.70 -13.52 23.35
N GLY A 354 4.37 -13.65 23.40
CA GLY A 354 3.53 -13.84 22.22
C GLY A 354 3.64 -12.68 21.22
N GLY A 355 3.61 -11.45 21.72
CA GLY A 355 3.79 -10.25 20.90
C GLY A 355 5.13 -10.19 20.19
N VAL A 356 6.23 -10.50 20.89
CA VAL A 356 7.58 -10.56 20.30
C VAL A 356 7.66 -11.63 19.22
N ILE A 357 7.17 -12.84 19.50
CA ILE A 357 7.10 -13.92 18.51
C ILE A 357 6.27 -13.48 17.29
N GLY A 358 5.10 -12.87 17.53
CA GLY A 358 4.24 -12.34 16.46
C GLY A 358 4.94 -11.31 15.58
N VAL A 359 5.67 -10.37 16.17
CA VAL A 359 6.48 -9.37 15.44
C VAL A 359 7.60 -10.03 14.64
N LEU A 360 8.34 -10.96 15.22
CA LEU A 360 9.41 -11.67 14.52
C LEU A 360 8.90 -12.47 13.34
N LEU A 361 7.78 -13.17 13.50
CA LEU A 361 7.10 -13.87 12.43
C LEU A 361 6.58 -12.90 11.36
N ALA A 362 6.04 -11.76 11.75
CA ALA A 362 5.57 -10.73 10.83
C ALA A 362 6.72 -10.17 9.97
N ILE A 363 7.89 -9.92 10.57
CA ILE A 363 9.09 -9.51 9.83
C ILE A 363 9.54 -10.62 8.87
N GLY A 364 9.52 -11.87 9.32
CA GLY A 364 9.85 -13.02 8.47
C GLY A 364 8.90 -13.15 7.28
N VAL A 365 7.59 -13.08 7.52
CA VAL A 365 6.55 -13.12 6.47
C VAL A 365 6.70 -11.92 5.52
N SER A 366 6.92 -10.73 6.03
CA SER A 366 7.12 -9.52 5.21
C SER A 366 8.33 -9.64 4.28
N ARG A 367 9.43 -10.21 4.76
CA ARG A 367 10.62 -10.50 3.93
C ARG A 367 10.37 -11.60 2.92
N LEU A 368 9.66 -12.65 3.31
CA LEU A 368 9.28 -13.74 2.42
C LEU A 368 8.38 -13.25 1.29
N LEU A 369 7.43 -12.37 1.59
CA LEU A 369 6.57 -11.74 0.58
C LEU A 369 7.38 -10.95 -0.44
N LEU A 370 8.39 -10.18 -0.02
CA LEU A 370 9.27 -9.45 -0.94
C LEU A 370 10.04 -10.36 -1.90
N VAL A 371 10.39 -11.59 -1.46
CA VAL A 371 11.12 -12.56 -2.30
C VAL A 371 10.18 -13.32 -3.23
N LEU A 372 9.03 -13.79 -2.71
CA LEU A 372 8.08 -14.61 -3.47
C LEU A 372 7.17 -13.79 -4.38
N LEU A 373 6.82 -12.58 -3.95
CA LEU A 373 5.91 -11.67 -4.62
C LEU A 373 6.52 -10.25 -4.68
N PRO A 374 7.53 -10.02 -5.53
CA PRO A 374 8.19 -8.71 -5.66
C PRO A 374 7.20 -7.58 -5.98
N ALA A 375 6.06 -7.93 -6.57
CA ALA A 375 4.95 -7.02 -6.83
C ALA A 375 4.26 -6.47 -5.56
N LEU A 376 4.41 -7.13 -4.40
CA LEU A 376 3.83 -6.65 -3.14
C LEU A 376 4.89 -5.97 -2.29
N PRO A 377 5.00 -4.63 -2.35
CA PRO A 377 5.95 -3.90 -1.53
C PRO A 377 5.55 -4.05 -0.06
N SER A 378 6.43 -4.63 0.73
CA SER A 378 6.22 -4.82 2.17
C SER A 378 7.33 -4.11 2.93
N GLN A 379 6.97 -3.15 3.75
CA GLN A 379 7.89 -2.39 4.57
C GLN A 379 7.35 -2.30 6.00
N VAL A 380 7.95 -3.03 6.93
CA VAL A 380 7.52 -3.04 8.33
C VAL A 380 7.77 -1.67 8.96
N PRO A 381 6.73 -0.89 9.26
CA PRO A 381 6.91 0.42 9.86
C PRO A 381 7.19 0.28 11.37
N PRO A 382 8.15 1.05 11.95
CA PRO A 382 8.49 0.97 13.37
C PRO A 382 7.29 1.16 14.31
N TRP A 383 6.35 2.04 13.93
CA TRP A 383 5.15 2.29 14.74
C TRP A 383 4.27 1.05 14.89
N ALA A 384 4.17 0.17 13.87
CA ALA A 384 3.36 -1.04 13.94
C ALA A 384 3.98 -2.07 14.90
N VAL A 385 5.31 -2.15 14.96
CA VAL A 385 6.02 -2.98 15.94
C VAL A 385 5.72 -2.50 17.36
N VAL A 386 5.87 -1.19 17.61
CA VAL A 386 5.58 -0.60 18.92
C VAL A 386 4.12 -0.79 19.30
N ALA A 387 3.20 -0.55 18.37
CA ALA A 387 1.76 -0.75 18.60
C ALA A 387 1.44 -2.23 18.93
N GLY A 388 1.98 -3.18 18.17
CA GLY A 388 1.78 -4.61 18.41
C GLY A 388 2.27 -5.05 19.80
N LEU A 389 3.43 -4.61 20.23
CA LEU A 389 3.98 -4.90 21.57
C LEU A 389 3.15 -4.22 22.67
N THR A 390 2.75 -2.96 22.48
CA THR A 390 1.91 -2.21 23.43
C THR A 390 0.55 -2.89 23.63
N VAL A 391 -0.08 -3.29 22.52
CA VAL A 391 -1.36 -4.02 22.56
C VAL A 391 -1.20 -5.38 23.25
N SER A 392 -0.12 -6.12 23.01
CA SER A 392 0.16 -7.37 23.70
C SER A 392 0.24 -7.19 25.22
N ILE A 393 0.95 -6.16 25.67
CA ILE A 393 1.04 -5.82 27.10
C ILE A 393 -0.34 -5.44 27.65
N GLY A 394 -1.11 -4.65 26.88
CA GLY A 394 -2.47 -4.25 27.22
C GLY A 394 -3.42 -5.44 27.42
N VAL A 395 -3.34 -6.45 26.54
CA VAL A 395 -4.10 -7.70 26.67
C VAL A 395 -3.72 -8.43 27.96
N GLY A 396 -2.43 -8.58 28.26
CA GLY A 396 -1.97 -9.19 29.51
C GLY A 396 -2.46 -8.45 30.74
N LEU A 397 -2.47 -7.12 30.70
CA LEU A 397 -2.98 -6.29 31.77
C LEU A 397 -4.49 -6.49 31.99
N VAL A 398 -5.29 -6.35 30.91
CA VAL A 398 -6.77 -6.44 31.01
C VAL A 398 -7.22 -7.80 31.47
N PHE A 399 -6.73 -8.87 30.86
CA PHE A 399 -7.13 -10.24 31.16
C PHE A 399 -6.44 -10.83 32.41
N GLY A 400 -5.31 -10.24 32.84
CA GLY A 400 -4.58 -10.61 34.06
C GLY A 400 -5.19 -10.03 35.35
N VAL A 401 -5.92 -8.88 35.27
CA VAL A 401 -6.45 -8.19 36.47
C VAL A 401 -7.37 -9.08 37.27
N TRP A 402 -8.30 -9.78 36.62
CA TRP A 402 -9.29 -10.59 37.35
C TRP A 402 -8.67 -11.80 38.09
N PRO A 403 -7.83 -12.65 37.50
CA PRO A 403 -7.09 -13.70 38.19
C PRO A 403 -6.21 -13.17 39.32
N ALA A 404 -5.46 -12.07 39.06
CA ALA A 404 -4.59 -11.47 40.07
C ALA A 404 -5.34 -10.97 41.29
N ARG A 405 -6.52 -10.35 41.10
CA ARG A 405 -7.41 -9.95 42.22
C ARG A 405 -7.94 -11.15 42.98
N ARG A 406 -8.29 -12.24 42.32
CA ARG A 406 -8.74 -13.48 42.94
C ARG A 406 -7.66 -14.12 43.81
N ALA A 407 -6.40 -14.16 43.27
CA ALA A 407 -5.24 -14.62 44.06
C ALA A 407 -5.01 -13.77 45.33
N ALA A 408 -5.11 -12.45 45.22
CA ALA A 408 -4.95 -11.53 46.33
C ALA A 408 -6.07 -11.58 47.35
N ALA A 409 -7.25 -12.11 47.00
CA ALA A 409 -8.39 -12.24 47.88
C ALA A 409 -8.38 -13.54 48.73
N LEU A 410 -7.55 -14.54 48.40
CA LEU A 410 -7.43 -15.80 49.13
C LEU A 410 -7.17 -15.58 50.64
N ASP A 411 -7.83 -16.31 51.49
CA ASP A 411 -7.55 -16.29 52.94
C ASP A 411 -6.30 -17.11 53.24
N PRO A 412 -5.32 -16.59 54.01
CA PRO A 412 -4.07 -17.31 54.32
C PRO A 412 -4.32 -18.63 55.06
N VAL A 413 -5.34 -18.68 55.94
CA VAL A 413 -5.64 -19.88 56.76
C VAL A 413 -6.26 -20.98 55.89
N GLU A 414 -7.20 -20.61 55.01
CA GLU A 414 -7.81 -21.54 54.07
C GLU A 414 -6.80 -22.02 53.02
N ALA A 415 -5.93 -21.12 52.55
CA ALA A 415 -4.92 -21.42 51.55
C ALA A 415 -3.85 -22.42 52.05
N LEU A 416 -3.53 -22.41 53.35
CA LEU A 416 -2.59 -23.36 53.99
C LEU A 416 -3.23 -24.73 54.29
N ARG A 417 -4.57 -24.80 54.31
CA ARG A 417 -5.31 -26.04 54.50
C ARG A 417 -5.67 -26.78 53.21
N TYR A 418 -5.42 -26.15 52.09
CA TYR A 418 -5.71 -26.72 50.77
C TYR A 418 -4.72 -27.86 50.49
N GLU A 419 -5.22 -29.12 50.45
CA GLU A 419 -4.49 -30.30 49.97
C GLU A 419 -4.51 -30.43 48.46
#